data_c3f37feb1ae6a56ab540db41471a611a
#
_entry.id   c3f37feb1ae6a56ab540db41471a611a
#
_cell.length_a   1.000
_cell.length_b   1.000
_cell.length_c   1.000
_cell.angle_alpha   90.00
_cell.angle_beta   90.00
_cell.angle_gamma   90.00
#
_symmetry.space_group_name_H-M   'P 1'
#
loop_
_entity.id
_entity.type
_entity.pdbx_description
1 polymer ?
#
loop_
_entity_poly.entity_id
_entity_poly.type
_entity_poly.pdbx_seq_one_letter_code
_entity_poly.pdbx_strand_id
1 'polypeptide(L)'
;MPEKGYNAIDPLMDLLVKANKAFRETDKNNPDLGKLTFNITVFTGGEQVNMIPGEATAQINVRTIPEFNNSLVEKKLTELVKAENAQGAKIKMDIYMSEPSIKTDGKSEFVKLAQKIGAKYAEKPIPTVAIKPVTDASNLIADKGPSYPFAMFGPGNDTPHQVNEYVDEKMYLNFVKIYTELFVAYLNK
;
A
#
# COMPACT_ATOMS: atom_id res chain seq x y z
N MET A 1 -38.31 -20.73 -0.41
CA MET A 1 -38.17 -20.89 1.04
C MET A 1 -36.82 -20.38 1.45
N PRO A 2 -36.69 -19.07 1.74
CA PRO A 2 -35.39 -18.42 2.05
C PRO A 2 -34.70 -19.06 3.26
N GLU A 3 -35.46 -19.51 4.23
CA GLU A 3 -34.98 -20.13 5.48
C GLU A 3 -34.24 -21.47 5.28
N LYS A 4 -34.32 -22.06 4.07
CA LYS A 4 -33.58 -23.28 3.71
C LYS A 4 -32.32 -23.03 2.92
N GLY A 5 -32.12 -21.79 2.48
CA GLY A 5 -30.94 -21.37 1.72
C GLY A 5 -29.89 -20.75 2.61
N TYR A 6 -28.63 -20.84 2.21
CA TYR A 6 -27.52 -20.07 2.79
C TYR A 6 -27.22 -18.90 1.86
N ASN A 7 -27.50 -17.68 2.31
CA ASN A 7 -27.11 -16.46 1.58
C ASN A 7 -25.66 -16.14 1.87
N ALA A 8 -24.78 -16.25 0.89
CA ALA A 8 -23.35 -16.00 1.06
C ALA A 8 -23.03 -14.51 1.16
N ILE A 9 -23.91 -13.63 0.70
CA ILE A 9 -23.70 -12.17 0.76
C ILE A 9 -23.78 -11.67 2.20
N ASP A 10 -24.76 -12.09 2.98
CA ASP A 10 -25.02 -11.55 4.31
C ASP A 10 -23.80 -11.64 5.24
N PRO A 11 -23.21 -12.83 5.50
CA PRO A 11 -22.05 -12.94 6.39
C PRO A 11 -20.81 -12.27 5.82
N LEU A 12 -20.65 -12.18 4.49
CA LEU A 12 -19.54 -11.45 3.89
C LEU A 12 -19.71 -9.93 4.12
N MET A 13 -20.91 -9.40 3.97
CA MET A 13 -21.20 -7.99 4.28
C MET A 13 -20.93 -7.67 5.74
N ASP A 14 -21.38 -8.52 6.66
CA ASP A 14 -21.17 -8.35 8.10
C ASP A 14 -19.67 -8.32 8.44
N LEU A 15 -18.88 -9.24 7.87
CA LEU A 15 -17.44 -9.24 7.99
C LEU A 15 -16.83 -7.91 7.51
N LEU A 16 -17.23 -7.47 6.31
CA LEU A 16 -16.66 -6.26 5.69
C LEU A 16 -17.01 -4.99 6.48
N VAL A 17 -18.20 -4.90 7.03
CA VAL A 17 -18.62 -3.78 7.91
C VAL A 17 -17.77 -3.76 9.17
N LYS A 18 -17.60 -4.92 9.84
CA LYS A 18 -16.78 -5.05 11.05
C LYS A 18 -15.30 -4.74 10.76
N ALA A 19 -14.76 -5.24 9.65
CA ALA A 19 -13.39 -4.96 9.22
C ALA A 19 -13.20 -3.47 8.93
N ASN A 20 -14.08 -2.87 8.12
CA ASN A 20 -14.02 -1.45 7.79
C ASN A 20 -14.03 -0.57 9.06
N LYS A 21 -14.90 -0.89 10.02
CA LYS A 21 -14.95 -0.20 11.31
C LYS A 21 -13.62 -0.36 12.06
N ALA A 22 -13.14 -1.59 12.25
CA ALA A 22 -11.94 -1.89 13.02
C ALA A 22 -10.69 -1.18 12.47
N PHE A 23 -10.55 -1.07 11.14
CA PHE A 23 -9.39 -0.44 10.50
C PHE A 23 -9.50 1.09 10.40
N ARG A 24 -10.70 1.66 10.26
CA ARG A 24 -10.89 3.11 10.23
C ARG A 24 -10.87 3.76 11.61
N GLU A 25 -11.36 3.07 12.62
CA GLU A 25 -11.43 3.56 14.00
C GLU A 25 -10.15 3.28 14.81
N THR A 26 -9.09 2.73 14.18
CA THR A 26 -7.82 2.52 14.89
C THR A 26 -7.22 3.84 15.35
N ASP A 27 -6.62 3.82 16.54
CA ASP A 27 -5.83 4.92 17.11
C ASP A 27 -4.42 5.00 16.52
N LYS A 28 -3.98 3.96 15.81
CA LYS A 28 -2.65 3.90 15.20
C LYS A 28 -2.50 4.91 14.08
N ASN A 29 -1.45 5.70 14.18
CA ASN A 29 -1.15 6.77 13.25
C ASN A 29 0.37 6.92 13.09
N ASN A 30 0.83 7.08 11.86
CA ASN A 30 2.21 7.43 11.58
C ASN A 30 2.33 8.94 11.33
N PRO A 31 3.35 9.64 11.88
CA PRO A 31 3.49 11.08 11.73
C PRO A 31 3.57 11.54 10.27
N ASP A 32 4.22 10.74 9.41
CA ASP A 32 4.50 11.08 8.01
C ASP A 32 3.44 10.51 7.05
N LEU A 33 2.95 9.29 7.33
CA LEU A 33 2.03 8.57 6.46
C LEU A 33 0.56 8.71 6.86
N GLY A 34 0.28 9.19 8.07
CA GLY A 34 -1.07 9.21 8.62
C GLY A 34 -1.56 7.82 9.04
N LYS A 35 -2.85 7.57 8.93
CA LYS A 35 -3.46 6.27 9.23
C LYS A 35 -3.30 5.28 8.09
N LEU A 36 -3.38 3.99 8.41
CA LEU A 36 -3.55 2.95 7.40
C LEU A 36 -4.82 3.21 6.57
N THR A 37 -4.87 2.69 5.36
CA THR A 37 -6.09 2.74 4.54
C THR A 37 -6.65 1.34 4.32
N PHE A 38 -7.96 1.21 4.40
CA PHE A 38 -8.69 -0.03 4.17
C PHE A 38 -9.78 0.25 3.13
N ASN A 39 -9.70 -0.40 1.97
CA ASN A 39 -10.64 -0.20 0.88
C ASN A 39 -11.15 -1.55 0.35
N ILE A 40 -12.45 -1.71 0.31
CA ILE A 40 -13.10 -2.78 -0.43
C ILE A 40 -13.13 -2.33 -1.89
N THR A 41 -12.41 -3.02 -2.76
CA THR A 41 -12.22 -2.59 -4.16
C THR A 41 -13.02 -3.41 -5.15
N VAL A 42 -13.38 -4.64 -4.80
CA VAL A 42 -14.27 -5.50 -5.57
C VAL A 42 -15.26 -6.16 -4.62
N PHE A 43 -16.51 -6.26 -5.05
CA PHE A 43 -17.53 -7.04 -4.37
C PHE A 43 -18.43 -7.68 -5.43
N THR A 44 -18.57 -8.99 -5.38
CA THR A 44 -19.43 -9.74 -6.30
C THR A 44 -20.23 -10.78 -5.54
N GLY A 45 -21.49 -10.99 -5.97
CA GLY A 45 -22.37 -12.00 -5.38
C GLY A 45 -23.77 -11.89 -5.97
N GLY A 46 -24.37 -13.07 -6.24
CA GLY A 46 -25.68 -13.17 -6.84
C GLY A 46 -25.72 -12.94 -8.35
N GLU A 47 -26.71 -13.52 -9.02
CA GLU A 47 -26.92 -13.39 -10.45
C GLU A 47 -28.32 -12.85 -10.78
N GLN A 48 -29.33 -13.20 -9.98
CA GLN A 48 -30.71 -12.82 -10.19
C GLN A 48 -31.41 -12.46 -8.88
N VAL A 49 -32.31 -11.50 -8.95
CA VAL A 49 -33.03 -10.96 -7.78
C VAL A 49 -33.87 -12.00 -7.01
N ASN A 50 -34.29 -13.05 -7.67
CA ASN A 50 -35.12 -14.14 -7.09
C ASN A 50 -34.32 -15.38 -6.70
N MET A 51 -32.97 -15.32 -6.71
CA MET A 51 -32.10 -16.41 -6.32
C MET A 51 -31.24 -16.01 -5.10
N ILE A 52 -31.17 -16.93 -4.12
CA ILE A 52 -30.27 -16.75 -2.97
C ILE A 52 -28.85 -17.08 -3.41
N PRO A 53 -27.89 -16.16 -3.27
CA PRO A 53 -26.50 -16.37 -3.72
C PRO A 53 -25.79 -17.44 -2.89
N GLY A 54 -25.31 -18.50 -3.55
CA GLY A 54 -24.50 -19.54 -2.91
C GLY A 54 -23.03 -19.12 -2.67
N GLU A 55 -22.56 -18.13 -3.42
CA GLU A 55 -21.20 -17.58 -3.31
C GLU A 55 -21.23 -16.05 -3.35
N ALA A 56 -20.30 -15.46 -2.63
CA ALA A 56 -19.96 -14.04 -2.70
C ALA A 56 -18.46 -13.85 -2.47
N THR A 57 -17.87 -12.89 -3.15
CA THR A 57 -16.44 -12.58 -3.01
C THR A 57 -16.22 -11.09 -2.83
N ALA A 58 -15.15 -10.73 -2.11
CA ALA A 58 -14.69 -9.36 -2.01
C ALA A 58 -13.16 -9.31 -2.11
N GLN A 59 -12.65 -8.25 -2.74
CA GLN A 59 -11.23 -7.95 -2.71
C GLN A 59 -11.00 -6.68 -1.90
N ILE A 60 -9.97 -6.71 -1.09
CA ILE A 60 -9.65 -5.65 -0.15
C ILE A 60 -8.21 -5.20 -0.42
N ASN A 61 -8.02 -3.90 -0.55
CA ASN A 61 -6.70 -3.29 -0.58
C ASN A 61 -6.45 -2.57 0.74
N VAL A 62 -5.36 -2.95 1.43
CA VAL A 62 -4.93 -2.32 2.69
C VAL A 62 -3.54 -1.74 2.47
N ARG A 63 -3.38 -0.44 2.76
CA ARG A 63 -2.06 0.18 2.83
C ARG A 63 -1.69 0.35 4.28
N THR A 64 -0.70 -0.42 4.69
CA THR A 64 -0.24 -0.48 6.08
C THR A 64 0.70 0.66 6.43
N ILE A 65 0.91 0.84 7.71
CA ILE A 65 1.91 1.75 8.30
C ILE A 65 2.78 0.94 9.27
N PRO A 66 3.98 1.39 9.62
CA PRO A 66 4.84 0.68 10.59
C PRO A 66 4.15 0.32 11.90
N GLU A 67 3.32 1.22 12.42
CA GLU A 67 2.58 1.07 13.69
C GLU A 67 1.40 0.08 13.59
N PHE A 68 0.97 -0.23 12.35
CA PHE A 68 -0.06 -1.23 12.04
C PHE A 68 0.33 -1.95 10.75
N ASN A 69 1.30 -2.83 10.89
CA ASN A 69 1.94 -3.55 9.80
C ASN A 69 1.09 -4.72 9.25
N ASN A 70 1.59 -5.38 8.22
CA ASN A 70 0.90 -6.47 7.53
C ASN A 70 0.48 -7.59 8.49
N SER A 71 1.37 -8.01 9.40
CA SER A 71 1.06 -9.08 10.34
C SER A 71 -0.08 -8.73 11.30
N LEU A 72 -0.18 -7.47 11.73
CA LEU A 72 -1.29 -7.00 12.56
C LEU A 72 -2.61 -6.95 11.77
N VAL A 73 -2.55 -6.53 10.50
CA VAL A 73 -3.72 -6.56 9.59
C VAL A 73 -4.21 -7.99 9.40
N GLU A 74 -3.31 -8.89 9.04
CA GLU A 74 -3.62 -10.30 8.83
C GLU A 74 -4.22 -10.95 10.07
N LYS A 75 -3.61 -10.72 11.23
CA LYS A 75 -4.12 -11.20 12.52
C LYS A 75 -5.55 -10.71 12.76
N LYS A 76 -5.78 -9.42 12.56
CA LYS A 76 -7.10 -8.80 12.79
C LYS A 76 -8.17 -9.34 11.84
N LEU A 77 -7.85 -9.49 10.55
CA LEU A 77 -8.76 -10.09 9.58
C LEU A 77 -9.05 -11.56 9.90
N THR A 78 -8.01 -12.30 10.26
CA THR A 78 -8.18 -13.72 10.68
C THR A 78 -9.09 -13.86 11.90
N GLU A 79 -8.96 -12.99 12.89
CA GLU A 79 -9.85 -12.96 14.06
C GLU A 79 -11.30 -12.69 13.66
N LEU A 80 -11.55 -11.74 12.77
CA LEU A 80 -12.88 -11.41 12.29
C LEU A 80 -13.48 -12.55 11.49
N VAL A 81 -12.74 -13.16 10.56
CA VAL A 81 -13.18 -14.34 9.80
C VAL A 81 -13.54 -15.51 10.74
N LYS A 82 -12.70 -15.78 11.74
CA LYS A 82 -12.99 -16.83 12.72
C LYS A 82 -14.27 -16.54 13.51
N ALA A 83 -14.50 -15.28 13.89
CA ALA A 83 -15.69 -14.88 14.63
C ALA A 83 -16.98 -15.05 13.80
N GLU A 84 -16.95 -14.70 12.50
CA GLU A 84 -18.08 -14.92 11.59
C GLU A 84 -18.34 -16.43 11.37
N ASN A 85 -17.27 -17.19 11.15
CA ASN A 85 -17.39 -18.64 10.92
C ASN A 85 -17.92 -19.37 12.17
N ALA A 86 -17.61 -18.90 13.38
CA ALA A 86 -18.18 -19.43 14.61
C ALA A 86 -19.71 -19.17 14.73
N GLN A 87 -20.24 -18.22 13.98
CA GLN A 87 -21.68 -17.92 13.89
C GLN A 87 -22.36 -18.63 12.70
N GLY A 88 -21.64 -19.54 12.02
CA GLY A 88 -22.19 -20.34 10.92
C GLY A 88 -21.83 -19.84 9.52
N ALA A 89 -21.03 -18.79 9.40
CA ALA A 89 -20.48 -18.39 8.11
C ALA A 89 -19.49 -19.43 7.57
N LYS A 90 -19.19 -19.36 6.27
CA LYS A 90 -18.23 -20.24 5.59
C LYS A 90 -17.20 -19.42 4.81
N ILE A 91 -16.64 -18.41 5.45
CA ILE A 91 -15.74 -17.45 4.83
C ILE A 91 -14.33 -18.03 4.79
N LYS A 92 -13.69 -17.95 3.63
CA LYS A 92 -12.27 -18.21 3.43
C LYS A 92 -11.57 -16.89 3.10
N MET A 93 -10.37 -16.73 3.61
CA MET A 93 -9.53 -15.58 3.32
C MET A 93 -8.24 -16.06 2.67
N ASP A 94 -7.84 -15.40 1.61
CA ASP A 94 -6.56 -15.58 0.94
C ASP A 94 -5.82 -14.24 0.87
N ILE A 95 -4.50 -14.28 1.08
CA ILE A 95 -3.62 -13.12 0.97
C ILE A 95 -2.66 -13.38 -0.18
N TYR A 96 -2.97 -12.82 -1.34
CA TYR A 96 -2.19 -13.02 -2.56
C TYR A 96 -1.07 -11.99 -2.75
N MET A 97 -1.06 -10.92 -1.95
CA MET A 97 -0.02 -9.88 -1.97
C MET A 97 0.18 -9.34 -0.56
N SER A 98 1.42 -9.31 -0.07
CA SER A 98 1.76 -8.78 1.26
C SER A 98 3.15 -8.12 1.23
N GLU A 99 3.18 -6.88 0.74
CA GLU A 99 4.38 -6.07 0.64
C GLU A 99 4.59 -5.31 1.95
N PRO A 100 5.68 -5.55 2.69
CA PRO A 100 5.93 -4.84 3.94
C PRO A 100 6.24 -3.36 3.70
N SER A 101 5.79 -2.51 4.62
CA SER A 101 6.22 -1.12 4.63
C SER A 101 7.69 -1.02 4.99
N ILE A 102 8.46 -0.24 4.24
CA ILE A 102 9.88 0.02 4.49
C ILE A 102 10.07 1.43 5.03
N LYS A 103 11.04 1.59 5.93
CA LYS A 103 11.41 2.89 6.48
C LYS A 103 12.92 3.02 6.52
N THR A 104 13.43 4.07 5.86
CA THR A 104 14.82 4.52 6.02
C THR A 104 14.86 5.89 6.69
N ASP A 105 15.99 6.26 7.27
CA ASP A 105 16.15 7.56 7.93
C ASP A 105 16.39 8.73 6.96
N GLY A 106 16.56 8.42 5.67
CA GLY A 106 16.82 9.40 4.62
C GLY A 106 18.14 10.18 4.77
N LYS A 107 19.06 9.71 5.61
CA LYS A 107 20.29 10.45 5.97
C LYS A 107 21.56 9.83 5.40
N SER A 108 21.47 8.76 4.64
CA SER A 108 22.63 8.11 4.04
C SER A 108 23.39 9.06 3.09
N GLU A 109 24.67 8.80 2.90
CA GLU A 109 25.49 9.57 1.95
C GLU A 109 24.95 9.50 0.52
N PHE A 110 24.34 8.37 0.15
CA PHE A 110 23.67 8.23 -1.14
C PHE A 110 22.49 9.20 -1.27
N VAL A 111 21.63 9.31 -0.27
CA VAL A 111 20.49 10.22 -0.28
C VAL A 111 20.94 11.68 -0.34
N LYS A 112 21.93 12.06 0.46
CA LYS A 112 22.50 13.42 0.44
C LYS A 112 23.10 13.76 -0.92
N LEU A 113 23.81 12.81 -1.55
CA LEU A 113 24.39 13.00 -2.88
C LEU A 113 23.28 13.17 -3.94
N ALA A 114 22.24 12.34 -3.89
CA ALA A 114 21.08 12.44 -4.78
C ALA A 114 20.36 13.80 -4.64
N GLN A 115 20.15 14.27 -3.41
CA GLN A 115 19.59 15.59 -3.13
C GLN A 115 20.47 16.72 -3.67
N LYS A 116 21.79 16.65 -3.45
CA LYS A 116 22.74 17.67 -3.92
C LYS A 116 22.76 17.76 -5.45
N ILE A 117 22.82 16.63 -6.14
CA ILE A 117 22.83 16.59 -7.61
C ILE A 117 21.47 17.01 -8.15
N GLY A 118 20.38 16.44 -7.64
CA GLY A 118 19.04 16.77 -8.10
C GLY A 118 18.67 18.24 -7.92
N ALA A 119 19.11 18.89 -6.84
CA ALA A 119 18.87 20.30 -6.57
C ALA A 119 19.43 21.23 -7.66
N LYS A 120 20.55 20.86 -8.31
CA LYS A 120 21.12 21.64 -9.42
C LYS A 120 20.14 21.74 -10.60
N TYR A 121 19.45 20.66 -10.91
CA TYR A 121 18.53 20.56 -12.05
C TYR A 121 17.11 21.01 -11.73
N ALA A 122 16.70 20.89 -10.45
CA ALA A 122 15.41 21.37 -9.97
C ALA A 122 15.39 22.84 -9.60
N GLU A 123 16.59 23.48 -9.51
CA GLU A 123 16.76 24.88 -9.09
C GLU A 123 16.14 25.18 -7.71
N LYS A 124 16.00 24.14 -6.88
CA LYS A 124 15.42 24.20 -5.52
C LYS A 124 15.91 23.01 -4.68
N PRO A 125 15.87 23.14 -3.34
CA PRO A 125 16.13 22.01 -2.45
C PRO A 125 15.16 20.85 -2.69
N ILE A 126 15.66 19.63 -2.60
CA ILE A 126 14.84 18.40 -2.69
C ILE A 126 14.72 17.81 -1.29
N PRO A 127 13.55 17.88 -0.66
CA PRO A 127 13.34 17.28 0.66
C PRO A 127 13.23 15.76 0.56
N THR A 128 13.53 15.07 1.66
CA THR A 128 13.14 13.69 1.86
C THR A 128 11.71 13.66 2.37
N VAL A 129 10.86 12.87 1.72
CA VAL A 129 9.44 12.72 2.09
C VAL A 129 9.07 11.25 2.17
N ALA A 130 8.09 10.93 3.01
CA ALA A 130 7.46 9.61 3.02
C ALA A 130 6.40 9.55 1.92
N ILE A 131 6.28 8.39 1.28
CA ILE A 131 5.28 8.14 0.24
C ILE A 131 4.49 6.87 0.55
N LYS A 132 3.24 6.82 0.12
CA LYS A 132 2.34 5.68 0.33
C LYS A 132 2.40 4.58 -0.75
N PRO A 133 2.84 4.84 -1.99
CA PRO A 133 2.97 3.80 -3.01
C PRO A 133 3.85 2.63 -2.55
N VAL A 134 3.47 1.43 -2.96
CA VAL A 134 4.25 0.21 -2.79
C VAL A 134 5.12 0.00 -4.02
N THR A 135 6.32 -0.52 -3.83
CA THR A 135 7.25 -0.87 -4.90
C THR A 135 7.98 -2.17 -4.56
N ASP A 136 8.62 -2.78 -5.55
CA ASP A 136 9.43 -4.00 -5.36
C ASP A 136 10.55 -3.83 -4.32
N ALA A 137 10.92 -2.59 -4.01
CA ALA A 137 11.85 -2.29 -2.93
C ALA A 137 11.37 -2.83 -1.57
N SER A 138 10.06 -2.95 -1.35
CA SER A 138 9.50 -3.56 -0.15
C SER A 138 10.05 -4.96 0.10
N ASN A 139 10.20 -5.77 -0.96
CA ASN A 139 10.76 -7.13 -0.85
C ASN A 139 12.29 -7.14 -0.83
N LEU A 140 12.94 -6.18 -1.51
CA LEU A 140 14.40 -6.15 -1.63
C LEU A 140 15.09 -5.66 -0.35
N ILE A 141 14.44 -4.78 0.41
CA ILE A 141 15.08 -4.11 1.56
C ILE A 141 14.30 -4.22 2.87
N ALA A 142 13.27 -5.05 2.93
CA ALA A 142 12.44 -5.20 4.15
C ALA A 142 13.25 -5.60 5.40
N ASP A 143 14.32 -6.36 5.22
CA ASP A 143 15.23 -6.84 6.26
C ASP A 143 16.38 -5.88 6.56
N LYS A 144 16.48 -4.76 5.84
CA LYS A 144 17.55 -3.78 6.03
C LYS A 144 17.20 -2.79 7.14
N GLY A 145 18.21 -2.35 7.83
CA GLY A 145 18.05 -1.36 8.88
C GLY A 145 17.73 0.06 8.35
N PRO A 146 17.31 0.98 9.24
CA PRO A 146 16.92 2.34 8.86
C PRO A 146 18.00 3.16 8.14
N SER A 147 19.25 2.85 8.37
CA SER A 147 20.41 3.52 7.74
C SER A 147 20.75 2.97 6.35
N TYR A 148 20.00 1.99 5.85
CA TYR A 148 20.24 1.44 4.51
C TYR A 148 20.10 2.52 3.44
N PRO A 149 21.06 2.63 2.48
CA PRO A 149 21.09 3.70 1.50
C PRO A 149 20.06 3.49 0.40
N PHE A 150 18.81 3.81 0.70
CA PHE A 150 17.70 3.70 -0.22
C PHE A 150 16.93 5.00 -0.34
N ALA A 151 16.54 5.34 -1.55
CA ALA A 151 15.57 6.39 -1.87
C ALA A 151 14.82 6.04 -3.15
N MET A 152 13.53 6.37 -3.20
CA MET A 152 12.81 6.50 -4.47
C MET A 152 13.09 7.90 -5.02
N PHE A 153 13.69 7.96 -6.19
CA PHE A 153 14.10 9.22 -6.78
C PHE A 153 13.98 9.14 -8.30
N GLY A 154 13.08 9.89 -8.88
CA GLY A 154 12.79 9.84 -10.31
C GLY A 154 11.90 10.98 -10.78
N PRO A 155 11.71 11.12 -12.10
CA PRO A 155 10.77 12.08 -12.65
C PRO A 155 9.34 11.64 -12.31
N GLY A 156 8.48 12.59 -11.98
CA GLY A 156 7.08 12.30 -11.66
C GLY A 156 6.32 13.51 -11.17
N ASN A 157 5.04 13.29 -10.95
CA ASN A 157 4.10 14.29 -10.43
C ASN A 157 2.96 13.59 -9.65
N ASP A 158 1.86 14.27 -9.41
CA ASP A 158 0.71 13.76 -8.65
C ASP A 158 -0.37 13.11 -9.53
N THR A 159 -0.05 12.73 -10.80
CA THR A 159 -1.01 12.13 -11.73
C THR A 159 -0.95 10.61 -11.92
N PRO A 160 -0.12 9.80 -11.21
CA PRO A 160 -0.11 8.36 -11.36
C PRO A 160 -1.51 7.75 -11.16
N HIS A 161 -1.89 6.86 -12.08
CA HIS A 161 -3.19 6.17 -12.12
C HIS A 161 -4.41 7.09 -12.36
N GLN A 162 -4.19 8.31 -12.85
CA GLN A 162 -5.26 9.24 -13.22
C GLN A 162 -5.47 9.29 -14.73
N VAL A 163 -6.66 9.74 -15.14
CA VAL A 163 -6.91 10.05 -16.55
C VAL A 163 -5.97 11.18 -16.98
N ASN A 164 -5.34 11.02 -18.16
CA ASN A 164 -4.31 11.93 -18.67
C ASN A 164 -3.03 11.99 -17.79
N GLU A 165 -2.63 10.88 -17.20
CA GLU A 165 -1.32 10.75 -16.56
C GLU A 165 -0.21 11.21 -17.51
N TYR A 166 0.74 11.99 -17.01
CA TYR A 166 1.85 12.53 -17.80
C TYR A 166 3.13 12.64 -16.98
N VAL A 167 4.24 12.81 -17.69
CA VAL A 167 5.52 13.26 -17.12
C VAL A 167 6.00 14.47 -17.90
N ASP A 168 6.60 15.45 -17.21
CA ASP A 168 7.21 16.61 -17.86
C ASP A 168 8.49 16.19 -18.60
N GLU A 169 8.59 16.53 -19.91
CA GLU A 169 9.70 16.13 -20.76
C GLU A 169 11.03 16.71 -20.26
N LYS A 170 11.07 17.98 -19.87
CA LYS A 170 12.28 18.63 -19.33
C LYS A 170 12.73 17.94 -18.04
N MET A 171 11.80 17.62 -17.17
CA MET A 171 12.09 16.86 -15.95
C MET A 171 12.66 15.48 -16.28
N TYR A 172 12.03 14.74 -17.19
CA TYR A 172 12.51 13.43 -17.63
C TYR A 172 13.96 13.50 -18.15
N LEU A 173 14.24 14.43 -19.07
CA LEU A 173 15.59 14.61 -19.63
C LEU A 173 16.62 15.06 -18.58
N ASN A 174 16.19 15.86 -17.59
CA ASN A 174 17.05 16.22 -16.47
C ASN A 174 17.39 15.00 -15.61
N PHE A 175 16.46 14.08 -15.40
CA PHE A 175 16.74 12.86 -14.64
C PHE A 175 17.74 11.94 -15.34
N VAL A 176 17.82 11.91 -16.65
CA VAL A 176 18.90 11.21 -17.36
C VAL A 176 20.27 11.76 -16.95
N LYS A 177 20.42 13.09 -16.89
CA LYS A 177 21.65 13.75 -16.46
C LYS A 177 21.93 13.51 -14.97
N ILE A 178 20.91 13.66 -14.13
CA ILE A 178 21.00 13.42 -12.69
C ILE A 178 21.50 12.00 -12.40
N TYR A 179 20.93 10.98 -13.02
CA TYR A 179 21.36 9.59 -12.81
C TYR A 179 22.79 9.38 -13.30
N THR A 180 23.17 9.94 -14.43
CA THR A 180 24.54 9.86 -14.93
C THR A 180 25.53 10.46 -13.91
N GLU A 181 25.30 11.69 -13.44
CA GLU A 181 26.15 12.31 -12.41
C GLU A 181 26.15 11.50 -11.10
N LEU A 182 24.98 11.03 -10.67
CA LEU A 182 24.83 10.31 -9.41
C LEU A 182 25.60 8.99 -9.42
N PHE A 183 25.46 8.19 -10.47
CA PHE A 183 26.16 6.92 -10.59
C PHE A 183 27.67 7.11 -10.70
N VAL A 184 28.13 8.06 -11.52
CA VAL A 184 29.56 8.36 -11.61
C VAL A 184 30.11 8.81 -10.26
N ALA A 185 29.43 9.72 -9.57
CA ALA A 185 29.91 10.24 -8.29
C ALA A 185 29.81 9.22 -7.14
N TYR A 186 28.88 8.27 -7.19
CA TYR A 186 28.71 7.27 -6.15
C TYR A 186 29.63 6.05 -6.34
N LEU A 187 29.82 5.58 -7.57
CA LEU A 187 30.61 4.39 -7.86
C LEU A 187 32.14 4.65 -7.92
N ASN A 188 32.55 5.91 -8.07
CA ASN A 188 33.98 6.28 -8.07
C ASN A 188 34.48 6.79 -6.70
N LYS A 189 33.79 6.42 -5.61
CA LYS A 189 34.23 6.75 -4.24
C LYS A 189 35.28 5.78 -3.70
#